data_3ee891110678e88a9f531fb98e25396b
#
_entry.id   3ee891110678e88a9f531fb98e25396b
#
_cell.length_a   1.000
_cell.length_b   1.000
_cell.length_c   1.000
_cell.angle_alpha   90.00
_cell.angle_beta   90.00
_cell.angle_gamma   90.00
#
_symmetry.space_group_name_H-M   'P 1'
#
loop_
_entity.id
_entity.type
_entity.pdbx_description
1 polymer ?
#
loop_
_entity_poly.entity_id
_entity_poly.type
_entity_poly.pdbx_seq_one_letter_code
_entity_poly.pdbx_strand_id
1 'polypeptide(L)'
;MSEKRVVEGYEITQAFEIGKTEIILGENPNAPDNMIYLVASCEHNGIFTRYNDVLIGDDFAELAKIFAERIEAEADRVMKENAKISVDKTPLTAEDCEAVDYRQSIKDKVVVIKADIFKPEYRISVNQLCLCTGGFGSSANSRGTACFCTNLYTGESVQFKRQDVLGTIEKDKLPDWAKEGLEKVLKERADRRKERDAR
;
A
#
# COMPACT_ATOMS: atom_id res chain seq x y z
N MET A 1 -20.39 -5.57 -19.82
CA MET A 1 -20.83 -4.31 -19.18
C MET A 1 -20.23 -4.32 -17.79
N SER A 2 -19.44 -3.35 -17.44
CA SER A 2 -18.94 -3.20 -16.06
C SER A 2 -20.15 -2.93 -15.15
N GLU A 3 -20.26 -3.68 -14.07
CA GLU A 3 -21.32 -3.49 -13.08
C GLU A 3 -21.15 -2.09 -12.47
N LYS A 4 -22.19 -1.26 -12.53
CA LYS A 4 -22.15 0.12 -12.04
C LYS A 4 -22.10 0.06 -10.50
N ARG A 5 -21.13 0.73 -9.90
CA ARG A 5 -21.03 0.82 -8.46
C ARG A 5 -22.09 1.76 -7.91
N VAL A 6 -22.87 1.28 -6.95
CA VAL A 6 -23.92 2.06 -6.29
C VAL A 6 -23.62 2.16 -4.80
N VAL A 7 -23.73 3.34 -4.22
CA VAL A 7 -23.54 3.63 -2.79
C VAL A 7 -24.72 4.43 -2.29
N GLU A 8 -25.45 3.89 -1.31
CA GLU A 8 -26.65 4.52 -0.72
C GLU A 8 -27.68 5.03 -1.77
N GLY A 9 -27.79 4.31 -2.89
CA GLY A 9 -28.68 4.68 -4.01
C GLY A 9 -28.08 5.61 -5.04
N TYR A 10 -26.85 6.11 -4.85
CA TYR A 10 -26.12 6.92 -5.82
C TYR A 10 -25.28 6.05 -6.73
N GLU A 11 -25.44 6.19 -8.03
CA GLU A 11 -24.53 5.61 -9.03
C GLU A 11 -23.23 6.42 -9.03
N ILE A 12 -22.09 5.76 -8.79
CA ILE A 12 -20.77 6.42 -8.76
C ILE A 12 -20.34 6.68 -10.21
N THR A 13 -20.27 7.95 -10.56
CA THR A 13 -19.89 8.42 -11.90
C THR A 13 -18.42 8.71 -12.03
N GLN A 14 -17.77 9.14 -10.92
CA GLN A 14 -16.33 9.38 -10.85
C GLN A 14 -15.78 8.81 -9.53
N ALA A 15 -14.61 8.22 -9.61
CA ALA A 15 -13.84 7.78 -8.43
C ALA A 15 -12.37 8.04 -8.69
N PHE A 16 -11.69 8.63 -7.73
CA PHE A 16 -10.26 8.88 -7.78
C PHE A 16 -9.58 8.37 -6.52
N GLU A 17 -8.67 7.42 -6.72
CA GLU A 17 -7.94 6.80 -5.62
C GLU A 17 -6.55 7.40 -5.50
N ILE A 18 -6.22 7.98 -4.35
CA ILE A 18 -4.91 8.54 -4.04
C ILE A 18 -4.60 8.36 -2.56
N GLY A 19 -3.37 8.03 -2.23
CA GLY A 19 -2.98 7.73 -0.85
C GLY A 19 -3.75 6.54 -0.29
N LYS A 20 -4.36 6.72 0.86
CA LYS A 20 -5.21 5.71 1.51
C LYS A 20 -6.70 5.94 1.27
N THR A 21 -7.03 6.99 0.55
CA THR A 21 -8.39 7.49 0.37
C THR A 21 -8.82 7.35 -1.10
N GLU A 22 -10.05 6.96 -1.31
CA GLU A 22 -10.75 7.10 -2.58
C GLU A 22 -11.78 8.21 -2.45
N ILE A 23 -11.81 9.15 -3.39
CA ILE A 23 -12.79 10.23 -3.44
C ILE A 23 -13.78 9.89 -4.55
N ILE A 24 -15.06 9.92 -4.22
CA ILE A 24 -16.13 9.55 -5.14
C ILE A 24 -17.09 10.72 -5.39
N LEU A 25 -17.60 10.77 -6.63
CA LEU A 25 -18.72 11.60 -7.04
C LEU A 25 -19.79 10.69 -7.64
N GLY A 26 -21.02 10.84 -7.22
CA GLY A 26 -22.13 10.01 -7.65
C GLY A 26 -23.39 10.82 -7.88
N GLU A 27 -24.37 10.23 -8.57
CA GLU A 27 -25.67 10.82 -8.83
C GLU A 27 -26.80 9.82 -8.54
N ASN A 28 -27.94 10.35 -8.10
CA ASN A 28 -29.20 9.60 -7.97
C ASN A 28 -30.34 10.43 -8.57
N PRO A 29 -30.71 10.16 -9.83
CA PRO A 29 -31.80 10.90 -10.50
C PRO A 29 -33.19 10.75 -9.84
N ASN A 30 -33.35 9.76 -8.96
CA ASN A 30 -34.59 9.48 -8.24
C ASN A 30 -34.59 10.06 -6.81
N ALA A 31 -33.50 10.74 -6.41
CA ALA A 31 -33.45 11.41 -5.12
C ALA A 31 -34.34 12.68 -5.12
N PRO A 32 -34.71 13.20 -3.94
CA PRO A 32 -35.33 14.52 -3.83
C PRO A 32 -34.50 15.60 -4.55
N ASP A 33 -35.18 16.63 -5.10
CA ASP A 33 -34.57 17.66 -5.96
C ASP A 33 -33.30 18.34 -5.36
N ASN A 34 -33.18 18.37 -4.06
CA ASN A 34 -32.03 18.96 -3.36
C ASN A 34 -30.94 17.93 -2.97
N MET A 35 -31.03 16.69 -3.47
CA MET A 35 -30.17 15.57 -3.07
C MET A 35 -29.67 14.72 -4.25
N ILE A 36 -29.52 15.32 -5.42
CA ILE A 36 -29.25 14.57 -6.67
C ILE A 36 -27.81 14.06 -6.73
N TYR A 37 -26.85 14.84 -6.23
CA TYR A 37 -25.43 14.53 -6.32
C TYR A 37 -24.82 14.24 -4.95
N LEU A 38 -23.80 13.38 -4.93
CA LEU A 38 -23.06 12.98 -3.73
C LEU A 38 -21.56 13.09 -3.98
N VAL A 39 -20.82 13.65 -3.01
CA VAL A 39 -19.36 13.54 -2.90
C VAL A 39 -19.01 12.93 -1.54
N ALA A 40 -18.12 11.94 -1.52
CA ALA A 40 -17.63 11.34 -0.28
C ALA A 40 -16.16 10.94 -0.39
N SER A 41 -15.49 10.83 0.75
CA SER A 41 -14.19 10.23 0.90
C SER A 41 -14.37 8.80 1.44
N CYS A 42 -13.68 7.82 0.85
CA CYS A 42 -13.79 6.41 1.21
C CYS A 42 -12.44 5.88 1.68
N GLU A 43 -12.43 5.20 2.80
CA GLU A 43 -11.28 4.45 3.29
C GLU A 43 -11.57 2.95 3.21
N HIS A 44 -10.67 2.21 2.58
CA HIS A 44 -10.75 0.76 2.44
C HIS A 44 -9.71 0.08 3.34
N ASN A 45 -10.14 -0.82 4.23
CA ASN A 45 -9.22 -1.58 5.07
C ASN A 45 -9.19 -3.10 4.76
N GLY A 46 -9.71 -3.49 3.59
CA GLY A 46 -9.78 -4.88 3.15
C GLY A 46 -10.95 -5.68 3.71
N ILE A 47 -11.64 -5.21 4.76
CA ILE A 47 -12.81 -5.87 5.36
C ILE A 47 -14.08 -5.05 5.13
N PHE A 48 -13.98 -3.74 5.30
CA PHE A 48 -15.09 -2.81 5.08
C PHE A 48 -14.61 -1.52 4.42
N THR A 49 -15.55 -0.83 3.81
CA THR A 49 -15.40 0.53 3.29
C THR A 49 -16.07 1.49 4.25
N ARG A 50 -15.35 2.50 4.68
CA ARG A 50 -15.88 3.58 5.49
C ARG A 50 -16.01 4.83 4.63
N TYR A 51 -17.21 5.41 4.64
CA TYR A 51 -17.47 6.68 3.96
C TYR A 51 -17.39 7.81 4.99
N ASN A 52 -16.57 8.80 4.67
CA ASN A 52 -16.36 9.98 5.50
C ASN A 52 -16.71 11.23 4.71
N ASP A 53 -17.03 12.31 5.41
CA ASP A 53 -17.26 13.64 4.83
C ASP A 53 -18.25 13.61 3.66
N VAL A 54 -19.35 12.88 3.86
CA VAL A 54 -20.41 12.76 2.84
C VAL A 54 -21.12 14.11 2.70
N LEU A 55 -21.14 14.62 1.47
CA LEU A 55 -21.88 15.83 1.10
C LEU A 55 -22.85 15.50 -0.02
N ILE A 56 -24.07 15.98 0.10
CA ILE A 56 -25.15 15.79 -0.86
C ILE A 56 -25.72 17.16 -1.24
N GLY A 57 -26.05 17.33 -2.51
CA GLY A 57 -26.61 18.59 -3.01
C GLY A 57 -27.23 18.41 -4.39
N ASP A 58 -27.73 19.50 -4.96
CA ASP A 58 -28.36 19.59 -6.28
C ASP A 58 -27.51 20.36 -7.30
N ASP A 59 -26.52 21.12 -6.88
CA ASP A 59 -25.59 21.82 -7.77
C ASP A 59 -24.41 20.91 -8.14
N PHE A 60 -24.44 20.36 -9.34
CA PHE A 60 -23.35 19.52 -9.86
C PHE A 60 -22.01 20.26 -9.90
N ALA A 61 -22.00 21.55 -10.28
CA ALA A 61 -20.74 22.29 -10.41
C ALA A 61 -20.09 22.53 -9.04
N GLU A 62 -20.89 22.80 -8.01
CA GLU A 62 -20.42 22.91 -6.63
C GLU A 62 -19.83 21.58 -6.14
N LEU A 63 -20.56 20.46 -6.32
CA LEU A 63 -20.10 19.15 -5.89
C LEU A 63 -18.85 18.69 -6.66
N ALA A 64 -18.77 18.96 -7.97
CA ALA A 64 -17.59 18.67 -8.78
C ALA A 64 -16.36 19.49 -8.32
N LYS A 65 -16.55 20.74 -7.91
CA LYS A 65 -15.48 21.56 -7.33
C LYS A 65 -14.99 20.96 -6.02
N ILE A 66 -15.89 20.58 -5.11
CA ILE A 66 -15.55 19.96 -3.83
C ILE A 66 -14.83 18.61 -4.06
N PHE A 67 -15.25 17.82 -5.04
CA PHE A 67 -14.57 16.60 -5.45
C PHE A 67 -13.11 16.87 -5.83
N ALA A 68 -12.87 17.89 -6.66
CA ALA A 68 -11.53 18.29 -7.09
C ALA A 68 -10.67 18.81 -5.92
N GLU A 69 -11.23 19.65 -5.04
CA GLU A 69 -10.54 20.18 -3.85
C GLU A 69 -10.11 19.06 -2.89
N ARG A 70 -10.92 18.01 -2.74
CA ARG A 70 -10.57 16.85 -1.91
C ARG A 70 -9.44 16.03 -2.52
N ILE A 71 -9.41 15.87 -3.84
CA ILE A 71 -8.30 15.21 -4.54
C ILE A 71 -7.01 16.01 -4.32
N GLU A 72 -7.05 17.34 -4.49
CA GLU A 72 -5.90 18.22 -4.26
C GLU A 72 -5.39 18.10 -2.82
N ALA A 73 -6.28 18.17 -1.83
CA ALA A 73 -5.91 18.07 -0.42
C ALA A 73 -5.24 16.72 -0.09
N GLU A 74 -5.74 15.62 -0.65
CA GLU A 74 -5.17 14.30 -0.43
C GLU A 74 -3.83 14.16 -1.17
N ALA A 75 -3.68 14.70 -2.38
CA ALA A 75 -2.42 14.76 -3.11
C ALA A 75 -1.35 15.53 -2.30
N ASP A 76 -1.72 16.68 -1.75
CA ASP A 76 -0.85 17.48 -0.88
C ASP A 76 -0.41 16.70 0.37
N ARG A 77 -1.30 15.92 0.96
CA ARG A 77 -0.99 15.07 2.11
C ARG A 77 0.04 14.01 1.74
N VAL A 78 -0.15 13.31 0.63
CA VAL A 78 0.80 12.31 0.11
C VAL A 78 2.16 12.95 -0.21
N MET A 79 2.17 14.11 -0.86
CA MET A 79 3.40 14.84 -1.16
C MET A 79 4.17 15.23 0.13
N LYS A 80 3.46 15.70 1.15
CA LYS A 80 4.05 16.03 2.46
C LYS A 80 4.59 14.81 3.19
N GLU A 81 3.91 13.65 3.10
CA GLU A 81 4.41 12.38 3.65
C GLU A 81 5.68 11.94 2.93
N ASN A 82 5.68 11.96 1.59
CA ASN A 82 6.83 11.60 0.79
C ASN A 82 8.02 12.57 0.94
N ALA A 83 7.78 13.84 1.25
CA ALA A 83 8.83 14.83 1.51
C ALA A 83 9.61 14.55 2.80
N LYS A 84 9.02 13.84 3.77
CA LYS A 84 9.69 13.43 5.02
C LYS A 84 10.73 12.33 4.80
N ILE A 85 10.66 11.62 3.67
CA ILE A 85 11.61 10.58 3.31
C ILE A 85 12.86 11.25 2.75
N SER A 86 13.96 11.20 3.52
CA SER A 86 15.23 11.88 3.22
C SER A 86 16.24 11.00 2.47
N VAL A 87 15.89 9.76 2.17
CA VAL A 87 16.73 8.80 1.44
C VAL A 87 16.37 8.74 -0.04
N ASP A 88 17.24 8.10 -0.85
CA ASP A 88 16.95 7.87 -2.26
C ASP A 88 15.66 7.05 -2.42
N LYS A 89 14.76 7.57 -3.25
CA LYS A 89 13.44 7.02 -3.50
C LYS A 89 13.35 6.31 -4.86
N THR A 90 14.42 6.25 -5.62
CA THR A 90 14.43 5.60 -6.94
C THR A 90 13.92 4.16 -6.81
N PRO A 91 12.87 3.78 -7.54
CA PRO A 91 12.35 2.41 -7.49
C PRO A 91 13.42 1.41 -7.92
N LEU A 92 13.50 0.31 -7.17
CA LEU A 92 14.39 -0.81 -7.51
C LEU A 92 13.78 -1.64 -8.64
N THR A 93 14.64 -2.09 -9.53
CA THR A 93 14.32 -2.87 -10.73
C THR A 93 14.90 -4.29 -10.65
N ALA A 94 14.68 -5.09 -11.68
CA ALA A 94 15.27 -6.42 -11.77
C ALA A 94 16.80 -6.41 -11.84
N GLU A 95 17.40 -5.28 -12.25
CA GLU A 95 18.85 -5.11 -12.33
C GLU A 95 19.50 -4.92 -10.94
N ASP A 96 18.71 -4.47 -9.97
CA ASP A 96 19.16 -4.18 -8.60
C ASP A 96 19.09 -5.41 -7.67
N CYS A 97 18.54 -6.53 -8.13
CA CYS A 97 18.31 -7.72 -7.31
C CYS A 97 18.57 -9.03 -8.07
N GLU A 98 18.76 -10.11 -7.31
CA GLU A 98 18.89 -11.44 -7.85
C GLU A 98 17.50 -12.07 -8.01
N ALA A 99 17.18 -12.51 -9.23
CA ALA A 99 15.92 -13.19 -9.50
C ALA A 99 15.76 -14.44 -8.63
N VAL A 100 14.56 -14.67 -8.11
CA VAL A 100 14.28 -15.78 -7.21
C VAL A 100 13.33 -16.77 -7.85
N ASP A 101 13.82 -18.01 -8.04
CA ASP A 101 13.00 -19.15 -8.43
C ASP A 101 12.11 -19.61 -7.25
N TYR A 102 10.98 -20.19 -7.57
CA TYR A 102 10.06 -20.84 -6.62
C TYR A 102 10.72 -22.02 -5.86
N ARG A 103 11.77 -22.58 -6.41
CA ARG A 103 12.59 -23.66 -5.79
C ARG A 103 13.51 -23.17 -4.68
N GLN A 104 13.63 -21.87 -4.50
CA GLN A 104 14.51 -21.27 -3.51
C GLN A 104 13.69 -20.73 -2.31
N SER A 105 14.20 -20.93 -1.10
CA SER A 105 13.65 -20.25 0.07
C SER A 105 14.08 -18.78 0.09
N ILE A 106 13.13 -17.90 0.40
CA ILE A 106 13.40 -16.47 0.65
C ILE A 106 13.28 -16.11 2.12
N LYS A 107 13.02 -17.09 2.97
CA LYS A 107 12.95 -16.88 4.42
C LYS A 107 14.29 -16.35 4.95
N ASP A 108 14.21 -15.35 5.80
CA ASP A 108 15.34 -14.61 6.40
C ASP A 108 16.25 -13.90 5.37
N LYS A 109 15.76 -13.70 4.13
CA LYS A 109 16.43 -12.89 3.11
C LYS A 109 15.77 -11.53 2.99
N VAL A 110 16.55 -10.53 2.56
CA VAL A 110 16.00 -9.25 2.10
C VAL A 110 15.43 -9.46 0.72
N VAL A 111 14.18 -9.11 0.57
CA VAL A 111 13.42 -9.20 -0.68
C VAL A 111 13.12 -7.82 -1.21
N VAL A 112 13.12 -7.71 -2.53
CA VAL A 112 12.64 -6.54 -3.28
C VAL A 112 11.23 -6.85 -3.74
N ILE A 113 10.29 -6.01 -3.38
CA ILE A 113 8.89 -6.13 -3.78
C ILE A 113 8.69 -5.39 -5.10
N LYS A 114 7.90 -5.95 -6.02
CA LYS A 114 7.59 -5.33 -7.31
C LYS A 114 6.94 -3.97 -7.11
N ALA A 115 7.39 -2.95 -7.84
CA ALA A 115 6.87 -1.60 -7.70
C ALA A 115 5.40 -1.49 -8.14
N ASP A 116 4.97 -2.28 -9.12
CA ASP A 116 3.64 -2.23 -9.71
C ASP A 116 2.49 -2.71 -8.80
N ILE A 117 2.81 -3.42 -7.71
CA ILE A 117 1.81 -3.75 -6.68
C ILE A 117 1.48 -2.58 -5.74
N PHE A 118 2.31 -1.56 -5.71
CA PHE A 118 2.03 -0.33 -4.97
C PHE A 118 1.26 0.66 -5.84
N LYS A 119 0.45 1.50 -5.21
CA LYS A 119 -0.13 2.66 -5.90
C LYS A 119 0.98 3.55 -6.45
N PRO A 120 0.75 4.28 -7.55
CA PRO A 120 1.79 5.06 -8.23
C PRO A 120 2.63 5.93 -7.31
N GLU A 121 2.00 6.60 -6.36
CA GLU A 121 2.64 7.50 -5.39
C GLU A 121 3.52 6.80 -4.34
N TYR A 122 3.42 5.48 -4.22
CA TYR A 122 4.18 4.65 -3.29
C TYR A 122 5.18 3.71 -3.98
N ARG A 123 5.41 3.85 -5.29
CA ARG A 123 6.38 3.07 -6.06
C ARG A 123 7.79 3.58 -5.85
N ILE A 124 8.28 3.48 -4.64
CA ILE A 124 9.59 3.98 -4.21
C ILE A 124 10.38 2.89 -3.47
N SER A 125 11.71 2.98 -3.49
CA SER A 125 12.64 2.00 -2.91
C SER A 125 12.34 1.66 -1.45
N VAL A 126 11.95 2.64 -0.63
CA VAL A 126 11.67 2.45 0.80
C VAL A 126 10.46 1.56 1.06
N ASN A 127 9.53 1.45 0.11
CA ASN A 127 8.40 0.52 0.22
C ASN A 127 8.74 -0.88 -0.31
N GLN A 128 9.74 -1.00 -1.17
CA GLN A 128 10.11 -2.26 -1.81
C GLN A 128 11.02 -3.15 -0.97
N LEU A 129 11.86 -2.58 -0.09
CA LEU A 129 12.86 -3.34 0.66
C LEU A 129 12.29 -3.89 1.97
N CYS A 130 12.21 -5.22 2.06
CA CYS A 130 11.65 -5.92 3.20
C CYS A 130 12.50 -7.13 3.61
N LEU A 131 12.59 -7.41 4.91
CA LEU A 131 13.09 -8.70 5.40
C LEU A 131 11.94 -9.71 5.39
N CYS A 132 12.06 -10.79 4.64
CA CYS A 132 11.09 -11.88 4.66
C CYS A 132 11.28 -12.71 5.94
N THR A 133 10.30 -12.67 6.84
CA THR A 133 10.40 -13.28 8.16
C THR A 133 9.75 -14.66 8.25
N GLY A 134 8.93 -15.05 7.25
CA GLY A 134 8.25 -16.33 7.23
C GLY A 134 7.04 -16.34 6.29
N GLY A 135 6.07 -17.21 6.61
CA GLY A 135 4.91 -17.48 5.77
C GLY A 135 5.13 -18.67 4.84
N PHE A 136 4.05 -19.32 4.41
CA PHE A 136 4.16 -20.50 3.54
C PHE A 136 4.82 -20.16 2.21
N GLY A 137 4.56 -18.99 1.62
CA GLY A 137 5.18 -18.54 0.37
C GLY A 137 6.68 -18.28 0.47
N SER A 138 7.25 -18.18 1.67
CA SER A 138 8.69 -17.96 1.86
C SER A 138 9.55 -19.22 1.68
N SER A 139 8.95 -20.41 1.77
CA SER A 139 9.64 -21.68 1.67
C SER A 139 9.78 -22.13 0.22
N ALA A 140 10.82 -22.92 -0.05
CA ALA A 140 11.03 -23.55 -1.34
C ALA A 140 9.89 -24.52 -1.69
N ASN A 141 9.44 -24.52 -2.94
CA ASN A 141 8.40 -25.41 -3.46
C ASN A 141 7.08 -25.42 -2.68
N SER A 142 6.81 -24.34 -1.95
CA SER A 142 5.59 -24.25 -1.15
C SER A 142 4.34 -24.07 -2.02
N ARG A 143 3.22 -24.66 -1.59
CA ARG A 143 1.90 -24.43 -2.19
C ARG A 143 1.25 -23.14 -1.74
N GLY A 144 1.66 -22.61 -0.60
CA GLY A 144 1.15 -21.35 -0.07
C GLY A 144 1.85 -20.16 -0.70
N THR A 145 1.16 -19.02 -0.79
CA THR A 145 1.67 -17.81 -1.44
C THR A 145 2.07 -16.71 -0.46
N ALA A 146 1.53 -16.71 0.76
CA ALA A 146 1.73 -15.65 1.75
C ALA A 146 3.19 -15.60 2.24
N CYS A 147 3.81 -14.43 2.13
CA CYS A 147 5.12 -14.08 2.67
C CYS A 147 4.92 -12.99 3.73
N PHE A 148 5.30 -13.27 4.97
CA PHE A 148 5.34 -12.27 6.03
C PHE A 148 6.69 -11.56 5.97
N CYS A 149 6.65 -10.26 5.93
CA CYS A 149 7.81 -9.41 5.77
C CYS A 149 7.82 -8.28 6.80
N THR A 150 8.99 -7.73 7.05
CA THR A 150 9.14 -6.49 7.82
C THR A 150 9.79 -5.47 6.90
N ASN A 151 9.16 -4.32 6.70
CA ASN A 151 9.71 -3.23 5.89
C ASN A 151 10.96 -2.68 6.57
N LEU A 152 12.06 -2.49 5.82
CA LEU A 152 13.34 -2.07 6.38
C LEU A 152 13.37 -0.58 6.77
N TYR A 153 12.54 0.25 6.13
CA TYR A 153 12.48 1.68 6.43
C TYR A 153 11.57 1.99 7.62
N THR A 154 10.35 1.44 7.63
CA THR A 154 9.37 1.73 8.69
C THR A 154 9.43 0.77 9.87
N GLY A 155 9.96 -0.43 9.70
CA GLY A 155 9.92 -1.51 10.69
C GLY A 155 8.55 -2.19 10.80
N GLU A 156 7.58 -1.81 9.99
CA GLU A 156 6.22 -2.36 10.02
C GLU A 156 6.18 -3.77 9.43
N SER A 157 5.32 -4.61 10.03
CA SER A 157 5.03 -5.94 9.50
C SER A 157 4.03 -5.83 8.36
N VAL A 158 4.38 -6.42 7.22
CA VAL A 158 3.58 -6.41 5.98
C VAL A 158 3.47 -7.82 5.42
N GLN A 159 2.44 -8.07 4.63
CA GLN A 159 2.24 -9.35 3.96
C GLN A 159 2.17 -9.14 2.45
N PHE A 160 2.95 -9.92 1.71
CA PHE A 160 2.93 -9.99 0.25
C PHE A 160 2.68 -11.41 -0.21
N LYS A 161 2.31 -11.57 -1.49
CA LYS A 161 2.30 -12.89 -2.12
C LYS A 161 3.69 -13.18 -2.68
N ARG A 162 4.06 -14.45 -2.78
CA ARG A 162 5.35 -14.88 -3.38
C ARG A 162 5.57 -14.30 -4.79
N GLN A 163 4.53 -14.20 -5.59
CA GLN A 163 4.58 -13.64 -6.94
C GLN A 163 4.86 -12.13 -6.97
N ASP A 164 4.65 -11.43 -5.86
CA ASP A 164 4.89 -10.00 -5.72
C ASP A 164 6.37 -9.69 -5.44
N VAL A 165 7.16 -10.73 -5.14
CA VAL A 165 8.61 -10.60 -4.93
C VAL A 165 9.30 -10.52 -6.28
N LEU A 166 10.06 -9.45 -6.51
CA LEU A 166 10.88 -9.23 -7.70
C LEU A 166 12.15 -10.06 -7.62
N GLY A 167 12.82 -10.05 -6.48
CA GLY A 167 14.09 -10.74 -6.26
C GLY A 167 14.55 -10.64 -4.81
N THR A 168 15.79 -11.10 -4.56
CA THR A 168 16.51 -10.91 -3.29
C THR A 168 17.71 -10.03 -3.52
N ILE A 169 18.13 -9.31 -2.47
CA ILE A 169 19.34 -8.50 -2.49
C ILE A 169 20.24 -8.86 -1.30
N GLU A 170 21.54 -8.98 -1.55
CA GLU A 170 22.51 -9.27 -0.53
C GLU A 170 22.77 -8.04 0.36
N LYS A 171 23.16 -8.29 1.62
CA LYS A 171 23.31 -7.22 2.62
C LYS A 171 24.33 -6.17 2.20
N ASP A 172 25.41 -6.54 1.55
CA ASP A 172 26.48 -5.64 1.09
C ASP A 172 26.02 -4.70 -0.02
N LYS A 173 25.07 -5.13 -0.85
CA LYS A 173 24.49 -4.34 -1.96
C LYS A 173 23.36 -3.42 -1.52
N LEU A 174 22.91 -3.50 -0.26
CA LEU A 174 21.85 -2.63 0.26
C LEU A 174 22.35 -1.18 0.38
N PRO A 175 21.48 -0.18 0.15
CA PRO A 175 21.77 1.19 0.54
C PRO A 175 21.94 1.30 2.05
N ASP A 176 22.72 2.27 2.52
CA ASP A 176 23.10 2.37 3.94
C ASP A 176 21.90 2.44 4.90
N TRP A 177 20.87 3.19 4.55
CA TRP A 177 19.63 3.25 5.33
C TRP A 177 18.95 1.88 5.50
N ALA A 178 19.04 1.03 4.46
CA ALA A 178 18.43 -0.30 4.50
C ALA A 178 19.30 -1.30 5.28
N LYS A 179 20.65 -1.10 5.31
CA LYS A 179 21.54 -1.87 6.19
C LYS A 179 21.22 -1.58 7.66
N GLU A 180 21.09 -0.29 8.01
CA GLU A 180 20.70 0.15 9.34
C GLU A 180 19.31 -0.39 9.74
N GLY A 181 18.35 -0.30 8.85
CA GLY A 181 17.00 -0.86 9.03
C GLY A 181 17.03 -2.37 9.26
N LEU A 182 17.81 -3.10 8.48
CA LEU A 182 17.97 -4.54 8.62
C LEU A 182 18.54 -4.92 9.98
N GLU A 183 19.59 -4.23 10.44
CA GLU A 183 20.19 -4.46 11.75
C GLU A 183 19.20 -4.21 12.90
N LYS A 184 18.42 -3.12 12.80
CA LYS A 184 17.36 -2.81 13.76
C LYS A 184 16.31 -3.93 13.82
N VAL A 185 15.80 -4.35 12.67
CA VAL A 185 14.78 -5.41 12.57
C VAL A 185 15.30 -6.74 13.11
N LEU A 186 16.54 -7.11 12.79
CA LEU A 186 17.17 -8.34 13.31
C LEU A 186 17.36 -8.30 14.83
N LYS A 187 17.78 -7.17 15.39
CA LYS A 187 17.91 -6.97 16.83
C LYS A 187 16.56 -7.12 17.55
N GLU A 188 15.54 -6.43 17.08
CA GLU A 188 14.19 -6.51 17.65
C GLU A 188 13.63 -7.94 17.61
N ARG A 189 13.87 -8.68 16.52
CA ARG A 189 13.49 -10.10 16.43
C ARG A 189 14.23 -10.97 17.44
N ALA A 190 15.52 -10.74 17.64
CA ALA A 190 16.31 -11.47 18.63
C ALA A 190 15.83 -11.23 20.06
N ASP A 191 15.51 -9.99 20.38
CA ASP A 191 15.01 -9.60 21.70
C ASP A 191 13.62 -10.22 21.99
N ARG A 192 12.68 -10.12 21.05
CA ARG A 192 11.36 -10.80 21.16
C ARG A 192 11.47 -12.32 21.30
N ARG A 193 12.47 -12.95 20.69
CA ARG A 193 12.70 -14.38 20.83
C ARG A 193 13.19 -14.73 22.24
N LYS A 194 14.14 -13.97 22.78
CA LYS A 194 14.62 -14.14 24.17
C LYS A 194 13.50 -13.98 25.19
N GLU A 195 12.62 -12.99 25.00
CA GLU A 195 11.46 -12.76 25.89
C GLU A 195 10.46 -13.92 25.86
N ARG A 196 10.26 -14.55 24.69
CA ARG A 196 9.40 -15.74 24.56
C ARG A 196 10.01 -16.98 25.21
N ASP A 197 11.31 -17.17 25.04
CA ASP A 197 12.04 -18.31 25.59
C ASP A 197 12.22 -18.19 27.11
N ALA A 198 12.05 -17.00 27.68
CA ALA A 198 12.12 -16.71 29.13
C ALA A 198 10.76 -16.84 29.86
N ARG A 199 9.65 -17.11 29.14
CA ARG A 199 8.30 -17.36 29.71
C ARG A 199 7.97 -18.84 29.73
#